data_61eb916a3d04cbbf83ec6324ac23a90c
#
_entry.id   61eb916a3d04cbbf83ec6324ac23a90c
#
_cell.length_a   1.000
_cell.length_b   1.000
_cell.length_c   1.000
_cell.angle_alpha   90.00
_cell.angle_beta   90.00
_cell.angle_gamma   90.00
#
_symmetry.space_group_name_H-M   'P 1'
#
loop_
_entity.id
_entity.type
_entity.pdbx_description
1 polymer ?
#
loop_
_entity_poly.entity_id
_entity_poly.type
_entity_poly.pdbx_seq_one_letter_code
_entity_poly.pdbx_strand_id
1 'polypeptide(L)'
;MRNTGKISTLEAKFPLLAVEHGCLVSKDADLTIAFKLELPELFTVTESEYEAMHSAWHKAIKVLPNYSIVHKQDWFIQENYAPELNKGELSFLARASERHFNERPYLHHAVYLFLTQTTKKRMAQQSNFSALCRGHLIPKDIEDKEAVAKFLEAVDQFERIINDSDHLRLTRMTEDELIGTKEKAGLLDRYFSLSERQHASLEDIRLGADLVRVGDQMLCLHTLSDTDDLPTSVHTDARYERLSTDRSDCRLSFAAPVGLLLSCNHIYNQYLFIEDSDANLERFEKQARNMHSLARYSRSNQINEEWIQEYLNLAHSQGLTSIRAHFNV
;
A
#
# COMPACT_ATOMS: atom_id res chain seq x y z
N MET A 1 -20.69 -13.34 -33.24
CA MET A 1 -19.24 -13.10 -33.47
C MET A 1 -18.48 -13.73 -32.32
N ARG A 2 -17.68 -14.77 -32.56
CA ARG A 2 -16.81 -15.36 -31.53
C ARG A 2 -15.69 -14.37 -31.26
N ASN A 3 -15.70 -13.79 -30.08
CA ASN A 3 -14.61 -12.95 -29.60
C ASN A 3 -13.41 -13.88 -29.37
N THR A 4 -12.51 -13.98 -30.33
CA THR A 4 -11.23 -14.68 -30.17
C THR A 4 -10.36 -13.82 -29.29
N GLY A 5 -10.51 -13.97 -27.98
CA GLY A 5 -9.68 -13.31 -27.00
C GLY A 5 -8.21 -13.62 -27.30
N LYS A 6 -7.36 -12.61 -27.29
CA LYS A 6 -5.92 -12.77 -27.46
C LYS A 6 -5.37 -13.52 -26.24
N ILE A 7 -4.94 -14.76 -26.45
CA ILE A 7 -4.29 -15.56 -25.41
C ILE A 7 -2.84 -15.09 -25.30
N SER A 8 -2.39 -14.80 -24.09
CA SER A 8 -0.98 -14.53 -23.77
C SER A 8 -0.58 -15.33 -22.55
N THR A 9 0.68 -15.71 -22.45
CA THR A 9 1.20 -16.41 -21.27
C THR A 9 1.25 -15.46 -20.07
N LEU A 10 1.04 -15.99 -18.86
CA LEU A 10 1.15 -15.23 -17.62
C LEU A 10 2.55 -14.62 -17.50
N GLU A 11 3.59 -15.38 -17.82
CA GLU A 11 4.99 -14.93 -17.83
C GLU A 11 5.21 -13.63 -18.64
N ALA A 12 4.56 -13.52 -19.80
CA ALA A 12 4.66 -12.31 -20.62
C ALA A 12 4.00 -11.08 -20.00
N LYS A 13 3.02 -11.29 -19.12
CA LYS A 13 2.23 -10.22 -18.48
C LYS A 13 2.66 -9.93 -17.05
N PHE A 14 3.28 -10.87 -16.38
CA PHE A 14 3.70 -10.74 -15.00
C PHE A 14 4.80 -9.69 -14.88
N PRO A 15 4.66 -8.68 -14.00
CA PRO A 15 5.56 -7.53 -13.95
C PRO A 15 6.93 -7.84 -13.33
N LEU A 16 7.06 -8.94 -12.58
CA LEU A 16 8.31 -9.30 -11.93
C LEU A 16 9.25 -10.05 -12.87
N LEU A 17 10.53 -9.73 -12.76
CA LEU A 17 11.62 -10.38 -13.48
C LEU A 17 12.26 -11.48 -12.63
N ALA A 18 12.62 -11.15 -11.39
CA ALA A 18 13.33 -12.05 -10.49
C ALA A 18 13.07 -11.69 -9.02
N VAL A 19 13.34 -12.66 -8.14
CA VAL A 19 13.48 -12.47 -6.69
C VAL A 19 14.88 -12.93 -6.34
N GLU A 20 15.75 -12.02 -5.96
CA GLU A 20 17.15 -12.30 -5.66
C GLU A 20 17.62 -11.47 -4.46
N HIS A 21 18.39 -12.10 -3.57
CA HIS A 21 18.95 -11.44 -2.38
C HIS A 21 17.88 -10.76 -1.50
N GLY A 22 16.68 -11.35 -1.41
CA GLY A 22 15.57 -10.78 -0.65
C GLY A 22 14.91 -9.55 -1.30
N CYS A 23 15.25 -9.25 -2.55
CA CYS A 23 14.70 -8.15 -3.33
C CYS A 23 13.84 -8.67 -4.49
N LEU A 24 12.72 -8.01 -4.74
CA LEU A 24 11.91 -8.20 -5.93
C LEU A 24 12.39 -7.22 -7.00
N VAL A 25 12.72 -7.75 -8.17
CA VAL A 25 13.15 -6.95 -9.33
C VAL A 25 12.05 -6.99 -10.38
N SER A 26 11.55 -5.84 -10.81
CA SER A 26 10.55 -5.76 -11.85
C SER A 26 11.17 -5.83 -13.25
N LYS A 27 10.37 -6.15 -14.27
CA LYS A 27 10.79 -6.12 -15.68
C LYS A 27 11.20 -4.71 -16.16
N ASP A 28 10.75 -3.70 -15.44
CA ASP A 28 11.11 -2.31 -15.69
C ASP A 28 12.27 -1.84 -14.80
N ALA A 29 12.92 -2.79 -14.10
CA ALA A 29 14.07 -2.60 -13.23
C ALA A 29 13.77 -1.80 -11.95
N ASP A 30 12.53 -1.75 -11.46
CA ASP A 30 12.28 -1.26 -10.11
C ASP A 30 12.79 -2.29 -9.10
N LEU A 31 13.35 -1.81 -8.03
CA LEU A 31 13.84 -2.62 -6.92
C LEU A 31 12.87 -2.50 -5.74
N THR A 32 12.35 -3.62 -5.26
CA THR A 32 11.39 -3.64 -4.15
C THR A 32 11.88 -4.54 -3.03
N ILE A 33 11.78 -4.06 -1.79
CA ILE A 33 11.98 -4.84 -0.58
C ILE A 33 10.64 -5.02 0.12
N ALA A 34 10.34 -6.26 0.48
CA ALA A 34 9.08 -6.65 1.09
C ALA A 34 9.26 -6.95 2.58
N PHE A 35 8.30 -6.51 3.37
CA PHE A 35 8.25 -6.71 4.81
C PHE A 35 6.88 -7.28 5.22
N LYS A 36 6.87 -8.05 6.28
CA LYS A 36 5.69 -8.25 7.11
C LYS A 36 5.63 -7.13 8.13
N LEU A 37 4.44 -6.58 8.33
CA LEU A 37 4.19 -5.55 9.32
C LEU A 37 3.23 -6.10 10.37
N GLU A 38 3.69 -6.15 11.62
CA GLU A 38 2.85 -6.45 12.77
C GLU A 38 2.32 -5.13 13.35
N LEU A 39 1.00 -5.04 13.46
CA LEU A 39 0.29 -3.90 14.01
C LEU A 39 -0.21 -4.23 15.42
N PRO A 40 -0.30 -3.24 16.34
CA PRO A 40 -0.93 -3.46 17.62
C PRO A 40 -2.45 -3.63 17.45
N GLU A 41 -3.07 -4.23 18.45
CA GLU A 41 -4.54 -4.33 18.53
C GLU A 41 -5.17 -2.94 18.63
N LEU A 42 -6.04 -2.61 17.66
CA LEU A 42 -6.63 -1.27 17.53
C LEU A 42 -7.31 -0.77 18.82
N PHE A 43 -7.98 -1.68 19.55
CA PHE A 43 -8.73 -1.34 20.77
C PHE A 43 -7.86 -1.18 22.03
N THR A 44 -6.57 -1.50 21.94
CA THR A 44 -5.63 -1.39 23.08
C THR A 44 -4.73 -0.16 22.98
N VAL A 45 -4.73 0.52 21.83
CA VAL A 45 -3.86 1.67 21.55
C VAL A 45 -4.43 2.93 22.18
N THR A 46 -3.61 3.60 22.99
CA THR A 46 -3.92 4.91 23.55
C THR A 46 -3.65 6.02 22.53
N GLU A 47 -4.18 7.23 22.77
CA GLU A 47 -3.95 8.39 21.92
C GLU A 47 -2.45 8.71 21.75
N SER A 48 -1.70 8.70 22.85
CA SER A 48 -0.25 8.98 22.83
C SER A 48 0.54 7.92 22.06
N GLU A 49 0.13 6.65 22.14
CA GLU A 49 0.76 5.57 21.34
C GLU A 49 0.44 5.70 19.88
N TYR A 50 -0.81 6.09 19.54
CA TYR A 50 -1.19 6.37 18.14
C TYR A 50 -0.37 7.52 17.55
N GLU A 51 -0.20 8.62 18.29
CA GLU A 51 0.64 9.76 17.88
C GLU A 51 2.12 9.37 17.75
N ALA A 52 2.62 8.52 18.66
CA ALA A 52 3.98 8.00 18.58
C ALA A 52 4.21 7.16 17.32
N MET A 53 3.27 6.26 16.98
CA MET A 53 3.30 5.49 15.74
C MET A 53 3.24 6.39 14.51
N HIS A 54 2.34 7.37 14.49
CA HIS A 54 2.24 8.34 13.40
C HIS A 54 3.54 9.13 13.21
N SER A 55 4.15 9.57 14.32
CA SER A 55 5.45 10.25 14.29
C SER A 55 6.57 9.36 13.76
N ALA A 56 6.57 8.06 14.12
CA ALA A 56 7.54 7.10 13.60
C ALA A 56 7.40 6.92 12.08
N TRP A 57 6.16 6.75 11.58
CA TRP A 57 5.88 6.70 10.14
C TRP A 57 6.36 7.95 9.41
N HIS A 58 6.06 9.13 9.94
CA HIS A 58 6.47 10.39 9.34
C HIS A 58 7.99 10.52 9.26
N LYS A 59 8.72 10.12 10.31
CA LYS A 59 10.19 10.10 10.31
C LYS A 59 10.74 9.08 9.33
N ALA A 60 10.17 7.88 9.31
CA ALA A 60 10.60 6.80 8.44
C ALA A 60 10.41 7.13 6.95
N ILE A 61 9.28 7.74 6.58
CA ILE A 61 9.03 8.17 5.19
C ILE A 61 10.03 9.24 4.75
N LYS A 62 10.42 10.15 5.64
CA LYS A 62 11.36 11.23 5.32
C LYS A 62 12.79 10.77 5.00
N VAL A 63 13.21 9.59 5.43
CA VAL A 63 14.57 9.09 5.10
C VAL A 63 14.64 8.45 3.72
N LEU A 64 13.51 8.14 3.12
CA LEU A 64 13.48 7.52 1.79
C LEU A 64 13.84 8.53 0.70
N PRO A 65 14.64 8.13 -0.30
CA PRO A 65 15.01 9.00 -1.40
C PRO A 65 13.83 9.34 -2.30
N ASN A 66 13.98 10.41 -3.08
CA ASN A 66 13.00 10.77 -4.11
C ASN A 66 12.74 9.60 -5.05
N TYR A 67 11.50 9.50 -5.55
CA TYR A 67 11.01 8.41 -6.40
C TYR A 67 10.91 7.05 -5.72
N SER A 68 10.91 7.03 -4.38
CA SER A 68 10.51 5.86 -3.61
C SER A 68 8.98 5.75 -3.54
N ILE A 69 8.50 4.51 -3.48
CA ILE A 69 7.09 4.18 -3.29
C ILE A 69 6.98 3.35 -2.02
N VAL A 70 6.16 3.82 -1.10
CA VAL A 70 5.75 3.04 0.07
C VAL A 70 4.38 2.45 -0.24
N HIS A 71 4.29 1.15 -0.32
CA HIS A 71 3.05 0.44 -0.58
C HIS A 71 2.70 -0.44 0.62
N LYS A 72 1.71 -0.03 1.39
CA LYS A 72 1.12 -0.85 2.47
C LYS A 72 -0.06 -1.61 1.91
N GLN A 73 -0.11 -2.90 2.23
CA GLN A 73 -1.12 -3.81 1.74
C GLN A 73 -1.71 -4.58 2.92
N ASP A 74 -3.01 -4.40 3.13
CA ASP A 74 -3.79 -5.09 4.15
C ASP A 74 -4.60 -6.20 3.50
N TRP A 75 -4.35 -7.43 3.89
CA TRP A 75 -5.05 -8.62 3.41
C TRP A 75 -6.08 -9.06 4.42
N PHE A 76 -7.31 -9.12 4.02
CA PHE A 76 -8.42 -9.62 4.83
C PHE A 76 -8.98 -10.87 4.15
N ILE A 77 -8.61 -12.03 4.69
CA ILE A 77 -8.98 -13.34 4.12
C ILE A 77 -9.85 -14.08 5.11
N GLN A 78 -10.98 -14.58 4.63
CA GLN A 78 -11.91 -15.34 5.44
C GLN A 78 -11.31 -16.70 5.82
N GLU A 79 -11.23 -16.93 7.12
CA GLU A 79 -10.76 -18.17 7.71
C GLU A 79 -11.73 -18.70 8.75
N ASN A 80 -11.62 -19.99 9.03
CA ASN A 80 -12.33 -20.65 10.12
C ASN A 80 -11.33 -21.00 11.22
N TYR A 81 -11.72 -20.74 12.46
CA TYR A 81 -10.94 -21.19 13.60
C TYR A 81 -10.85 -22.71 13.63
N ALA A 82 -9.65 -23.25 13.75
CA ALA A 82 -9.40 -24.68 13.90
C ALA A 82 -9.48 -25.06 15.38
N PRO A 83 -10.52 -25.79 15.84
CA PRO A 83 -10.70 -26.07 17.26
C PRO A 83 -9.70 -27.10 17.75
N GLU A 84 -9.14 -26.89 18.92
CA GLU A 84 -8.23 -27.82 19.61
C GLU A 84 -8.99 -28.83 20.48
N LEU A 85 -9.96 -29.52 19.91
CA LEU A 85 -10.86 -30.44 20.62
C LEU A 85 -10.15 -31.66 21.25
N ASN A 86 -8.90 -31.94 20.84
CA ASN A 86 -8.14 -33.12 21.26
C ASN A 86 -7.14 -32.86 22.40
N LYS A 87 -7.04 -31.64 22.92
CA LYS A 87 -6.15 -31.32 24.04
C LYS A 87 -6.86 -31.55 25.38
N GLY A 88 -6.81 -32.80 25.90
CA GLY A 88 -7.25 -33.13 27.24
C GLY A 88 -8.76 -33.14 27.47
N GLU A 89 -9.19 -33.28 28.71
CA GLU A 89 -10.60 -33.20 29.11
C GLU A 89 -11.05 -31.73 29.12
N LEU A 90 -11.58 -31.28 27.99
CA LEU A 90 -12.17 -29.96 27.90
C LEU A 90 -13.47 -29.91 28.70
N SER A 91 -13.67 -28.88 29.53
CA SER A 91 -14.93 -28.61 30.19
C SER A 91 -16.04 -28.37 29.17
N PHE A 92 -17.29 -28.51 29.60
CA PHE A 92 -18.45 -28.22 28.73
C PHE A 92 -18.39 -26.80 28.14
N LEU A 93 -18.01 -25.83 28.96
CA LEU A 93 -17.89 -24.45 28.52
C LEU A 93 -16.77 -24.25 27.49
N ALA A 94 -15.61 -24.87 27.71
CA ALA A 94 -14.50 -24.82 26.77
C ALA A 94 -14.87 -25.44 25.40
N ARG A 95 -15.55 -26.61 25.40
CA ARG A 95 -16.06 -27.22 24.15
C ARG A 95 -17.09 -26.34 23.44
N ALA A 96 -17.97 -25.68 24.20
CA ALA A 96 -18.96 -24.76 23.61
C ALA A 96 -18.28 -23.55 22.97
N SER A 97 -17.24 -22.99 23.61
CA SER A 97 -16.45 -21.88 23.04
C SER A 97 -15.71 -22.30 21.78
N GLU A 98 -15.01 -23.45 21.81
CA GLU A 98 -14.30 -23.96 20.62
C GLU A 98 -15.25 -24.15 19.43
N ARG A 99 -16.42 -24.73 19.68
CA ARG A 99 -17.43 -24.91 18.64
C ARG A 99 -17.98 -23.58 18.13
N HIS A 100 -18.23 -22.62 19.04
CA HIS A 100 -18.74 -21.31 18.71
C HIS A 100 -17.81 -20.57 17.73
N PHE A 101 -16.50 -20.59 17.97
CA PHE A 101 -15.52 -19.95 17.08
C PHE A 101 -15.29 -20.71 15.78
N ASN A 102 -15.35 -22.04 15.82
CA ASN A 102 -15.23 -22.86 14.60
C ASN A 102 -16.40 -22.67 13.63
N GLU A 103 -17.61 -22.47 14.15
CA GLU A 103 -18.82 -22.28 13.32
C GLU A 103 -18.92 -20.88 12.72
N ARG A 104 -18.06 -19.96 13.11
CA ARG A 104 -18.08 -18.56 12.66
C ARG A 104 -16.81 -18.22 11.92
N PRO A 105 -16.89 -17.98 10.61
CA PRO A 105 -15.76 -17.47 9.85
C PRO A 105 -15.41 -16.06 10.32
N TYR A 106 -14.13 -15.76 10.33
CA TYR A 106 -13.59 -14.43 10.59
C TYR A 106 -12.66 -13.98 9.47
N LEU A 107 -12.44 -12.69 9.35
CA LEU A 107 -11.43 -12.16 8.42
C LEU A 107 -10.08 -12.12 9.12
N HIS A 108 -9.17 -12.98 8.71
CA HIS A 108 -7.79 -12.91 9.12
C HIS A 108 -7.12 -11.70 8.48
N HIS A 109 -6.45 -10.88 9.28
CA HIS A 109 -5.77 -9.68 8.82
C HIS A 109 -4.26 -9.91 8.80
N ALA A 110 -3.66 -9.81 7.63
CA ALA A 110 -2.21 -9.84 7.46
C ALA A 110 -1.76 -8.56 6.74
N VAL A 111 -0.65 -7.98 7.18
CA VAL A 111 -0.16 -6.71 6.62
C VAL A 111 1.22 -6.88 6.03
N TYR A 112 1.37 -6.38 4.81
CA TYR A 112 2.64 -6.34 4.09
C TYR A 112 3.01 -4.90 3.75
N LEU A 113 4.29 -4.63 3.77
CA LEU A 113 4.84 -3.34 3.36
C LEU A 113 5.90 -3.56 2.29
N PHE A 114 5.79 -2.83 1.21
CA PHE A 114 6.73 -2.85 0.10
C PHE A 114 7.36 -1.48 -0.05
N LEU A 115 8.69 -1.44 -0.04
CA LEU A 115 9.46 -0.24 -0.34
C LEU A 115 10.10 -0.42 -1.71
N THR A 116 9.73 0.42 -2.66
CA THR A 116 10.16 0.32 -4.05
C THR A 116 10.91 1.57 -4.47
N GLN A 117 12.07 1.41 -5.07
CA GLN A 117 12.78 2.47 -5.79
C GLN A 117 12.40 2.41 -7.27
N THR A 118 11.89 3.50 -7.78
CA THR A 118 11.60 3.68 -9.20
C THR A 118 12.34 4.89 -9.77
N THR A 119 12.17 5.17 -11.05
CA THR A 119 12.83 6.30 -11.72
C THR A 119 11.91 7.50 -11.86
N LYS A 120 12.50 8.71 -11.92
CA LYS A 120 11.76 9.96 -12.21
C LYS A 120 10.87 9.84 -13.43
N LYS A 121 11.37 9.26 -14.50
CA LYS A 121 10.62 9.11 -15.74
C LYS A 121 9.39 8.24 -15.58
N ARG A 122 9.47 7.21 -14.76
CA ARG A 122 8.38 6.28 -14.54
C ARG A 122 7.31 6.86 -13.63
N MET A 123 7.72 7.54 -12.59
CA MET A 123 6.79 8.22 -11.68
C MET A 123 6.05 9.38 -12.36
N ALA A 124 6.70 10.07 -13.29
CA ALA A 124 6.10 11.14 -14.09
C ALA A 124 5.27 10.66 -15.28
N GLN A 125 5.31 9.36 -15.62
CA GLN A 125 4.64 8.83 -16.80
C GLN A 125 3.13 8.68 -16.60
N GLN A 126 2.40 9.64 -17.11
CA GLN A 126 0.95 9.57 -17.30
C GLN A 126 0.54 9.37 -18.77
N SER A 127 1.51 9.17 -19.68
CA SER A 127 1.26 9.10 -21.13
C SER A 127 1.46 7.69 -21.67
N ASN A 128 0.40 7.10 -22.21
CA ASN A 128 0.43 5.81 -22.92
C ASN A 128 1.43 5.77 -24.09
N PHE A 129 1.80 6.92 -24.64
CA PHE A 129 2.72 7.03 -25.77
C PHE A 129 4.16 6.68 -25.38
N SER A 130 4.56 6.99 -24.17
CA SER A 130 5.91 6.73 -23.68
C SER A 130 6.14 5.24 -23.36
N ALA A 131 5.07 4.49 -23.06
CA ALA A 131 5.12 3.05 -22.83
C ALA A 131 5.31 2.25 -24.13
N LEU A 132 4.84 2.77 -25.27
CA LEU A 132 4.98 2.13 -26.59
C LEU A 132 6.41 2.21 -27.15
N CYS A 133 7.18 3.23 -26.76
CA CYS A 133 8.54 3.47 -27.29
C CYS A 133 9.64 2.81 -26.44
N ARG A 134 9.30 2.15 -25.33
CA ARG A 134 10.27 1.50 -24.44
C ARG A 134 10.17 -0.01 -24.51
N GLY A 135 10.94 -0.60 -25.41
CA GLY A 135 11.36 -1.98 -25.20
C GLY A 135 12.40 -2.01 -24.06
N HIS A 136 12.17 -2.83 -23.05
CA HIS A 136 13.09 -3.41 -22.04
C HIS A 136 14.48 -2.73 -21.81
N LEU A 137 14.61 -1.43 -21.88
CA LEU A 137 15.84 -0.72 -21.56
C LEU A 137 15.83 -0.40 -20.06
N ILE A 138 16.77 -0.98 -19.34
CA ILE A 138 17.06 -0.63 -17.95
C ILE A 138 17.40 0.87 -17.93
N PRO A 139 16.67 1.70 -17.16
CA PRO A 139 17.00 3.11 -17.02
C PRO A 139 18.40 3.26 -16.41
N LYS A 140 19.19 4.19 -16.95
CA LYS A 140 20.55 4.47 -16.44
C LYS A 140 20.59 4.80 -14.94
N ASP A 141 19.50 5.35 -14.41
CA ASP A 141 19.36 5.71 -12.99
C ASP A 141 19.38 4.46 -12.08
N ILE A 142 19.12 3.25 -12.61
CA ILE A 142 19.15 1.98 -11.85
C ILE A 142 20.49 1.24 -12.05
N GLU A 143 21.22 1.52 -13.13
CA GLU A 143 22.60 1.05 -13.28
C GLU A 143 23.56 1.74 -12.31
N ASP A 144 23.12 2.82 -11.68
CA ASP A 144 23.91 3.56 -10.71
C ASP A 144 23.97 2.79 -9.37
N LYS A 145 25.10 2.11 -9.15
CA LYS A 145 25.35 1.35 -7.92
C LYS A 145 25.25 2.22 -6.66
N GLU A 146 25.56 3.51 -6.78
CA GLU A 146 25.46 4.45 -5.67
C GLU A 146 24.01 4.74 -5.31
N ALA A 147 23.13 4.91 -6.30
CA ALA A 147 21.69 5.10 -6.08
C ALA A 147 21.04 3.89 -5.43
N VAL A 148 21.41 2.67 -5.87
CA VAL A 148 20.91 1.41 -5.28
C VAL A 148 21.41 1.29 -3.84
N ALA A 149 22.71 1.52 -3.58
CA ALA A 149 23.26 1.46 -2.22
C ALA A 149 22.58 2.47 -1.28
N LYS A 150 22.33 3.67 -1.75
CA LYS A 150 21.64 4.74 -1.02
C LYS A 150 20.19 4.37 -0.69
N PHE A 151 19.50 3.73 -1.62
CA PHE A 151 18.15 3.22 -1.36
C PHE A 151 18.15 2.12 -0.30
N LEU A 152 19.06 1.14 -0.41
CA LEU A 152 19.17 0.05 0.57
C LEU A 152 19.50 0.57 1.97
N GLU A 153 20.41 1.54 2.08
CA GLU A 153 20.73 2.21 3.35
C GLU A 153 19.49 2.95 3.92
N ALA A 154 18.74 3.64 3.08
CA ALA A 154 17.52 4.32 3.49
C ALA A 154 16.45 3.33 3.96
N VAL A 155 16.33 2.16 3.31
CA VAL A 155 15.44 1.07 3.75
C VAL A 155 15.87 0.52 5.11
N ASP A 156 17.17 0.34 5.36
CA ASP A 156 17.70 -0.08 6.67
C ASP A 156 17.36 0.94 7.77
N GLN A 157 17.46 2.24 7.44
CA GLN A 157 17.07 3.31 8.37
C GLN A 157 15.57 3.33 8.62
N PHE A 158 14.77 3.17 7.57
CA PHE A 158 13.31 3.09 7.66
C PHE A 158 12.88 1.96 8.60
N GLU A 159 13.43 0.75 8.40
CA GLU A 159 13.14 -0.42 9.22
C GLU A 159 13.47 -0.17 10.70
N ARG A 160 14.65 0.42 10.98
CA ARG A 160 15.06 0.76 12.36
C ARG A 160 14.11 1.76 13.00
N ILE A 161 13.76 2.85 12.31
CA ILE A 161 12.88 3.88 12.86
C ILE A 161 11.48 3.28 13.23
N ILE A 162 10.96 2.42 12.39
CA ILE A 162 9.67 1.76 12.67
C ILE A 162 9.81 0.79 13.85
N ASN A 163 10.84 -0.06 13.86
CA ASN A 163 11.05 -1.04 14.92
C ASN A 163 11.40 -0.40 16.28
N ASP A 164 12.08 0.75 16.28
CA ASP A 164 12.42 1.50 17.49
C ASP A 164 11.18 2.20 18.12
N SER A 165 10.03 2.19 17.44
CA SER A 165 8.80 2.79 17.98
C SER A 165 8.13 1.96 19.08
N ASP A 166 8.56 0.72 19.32
CA ASP A 166 8.00 -0.26 20.25
C ASP A 166 6.53 -0.69 19.99
N HIS A 167 5.84 -0.05 19.05
CA HIS A 167 4.44 -0.32 18.74
C HIS A 167 4.23 -1.06 17.42
N LEU A 168 5.20 -0.97 16.53
CA LEU A 168 5.17 -1.55 15.19
C LEU A 168 6.38 -2.46 15.01
N ARG A 169 6.21 -3.55 14.29
CA ARG A 169 7.31 -4.45 13.97
C ARG A 169 7.35 -4.76 12.48
N LEU A 170 8.47 -4.40 11.86
CA LEU A 170 8.80 -4.78 10.50
C LEU A 170 9.77 -5.95 10.51
N THR A 171 9.46 -6.98 9.72
CA THR A 171 10.34 -8.12 9.48
C THR A 171 10.49 -8.31 7.99
N ARG A 172 11.71 -8.31 7.47
CA ARG A 172 11.98 -8.57 6.05
C ARG A 172 11.52 -9.96 5.66
N MET A 173 10.89 -10.06 4.51
CA MET A 173 10.48 -11.33 3.95
C MET A 173 11.66 -12.02 3.29
N THR A 174 11.80 -13.32 3.55
CA THR A 174 12.77 -14.17 2.88
C THR A 174 12.31 -14.55 1.47
N GLU A 175 13.23 -15.07 0.64
CA GLU A 175 12.88 -15.55 -0.70
C GLU A 175 11.83 -16.66 -0.66
N ASP A 176 11.94 -17.58 0.31
CA ASP A 176 10.97 -18.67 0.51
C ASP A 176 9.57 -18.13 0.90
N GLU A 177 9.50 -17.04 1.63
CA GLU A 177 8.22 -16.42 1.98
C GLU A 177 7.61 -15.64 0.81
N LEU A 178 8.45 -15.16 -0.10
CA LEU A 178 8.00 -14.46 -1.31
C LEU A 178 7.57 -15.41 -2.42
N ILE A 179 8.44 -16.36 -2.77
CA ILE A 179 8.22 -17.30 -3.88
C ILE A 179 7.38 -18.51 -3.43
N GLY A 180 7.58 -18.93 -2.18
CA GLY A 180 7.01 -20.16 -1.64
C GLY A 180 7.95 -21.35 -1.69
N THR A 181 7.55 -22.40 -1.01
CA THR A 181 8.21 -23.71 -0.98
C THR A 181 7.27 -24.78 -1.49
N LYS A 182 7.75 -26.04 -1.62
CA LYS A 182 6.89 -27.17 -1.99
C LYS A 182 5.74 -27.42 -1.01
N GLU A 183 5.88 -26.96 0.23
CA GLU A 183 4.94 -27.23 1.31
C GLU A 183 4.04 -26.02 1.63
N LYS A 184 4.50 -24.80 1.29
CA LYS A 184 3.80 -23.55 1.63
C LYS A 184 3.85 -22.58 0.46
N ALA A 185 2.68 -22.04 0.08
CA ALA A 185 2.57 -21.01 -0.92
C ALA A 185 3.26 -19.72 -0.46
N GLY A 186 4.02 -19.08 -1.33
CA GLY A 186 4.62 -17.78 -1.10
C GLY A 186 3.62 -16.65 -1.25
N LEU A 187 4.05 -15.43 -0.93
CA LEU A 187 3.20 -14.26 -1.07
C LEU A 187 2.77 -14.06 -2.54
N LEU A 188 3.68 -14.29 -3.50
CA LEU A 188 3.39 -14.14 -4.93
C LEU A 188 2.35 -15.18 -5.42
N ASP A 189 2.41 -16.39 -4.93
CA ASP A 189 1.42 -17.44 -5.26
C ASP A 189 0.03 -17.08 -4.72
N ARG A 190 -0.03 -16.44 -3.55
CA ARG A 190 -1.29 -16.10 -2.89
C ARG A 190 -2.11 -15.06 -3.63
N TYR A 191 -1.51 -14.22 -4.46
CA TYR A 191 -2.25 -13.31 -5.35
C TYR A 191 -3.16 -14.05 -6.33
N PHE A 192 -2.89 -15.32 -6.62
CA PHE A 192 -3.68 -16.12 -7.54
C PHE A 192 -4.68 -17.04 -6.85
N SER A 193 -4.56 -17.23 -5.53
CA SER A 193 -5.45 -18.14 -4.78
C SER A 193 -6.18 -17.45 -3.63
N LEU A 194 -5.68 -16.32 -3.12
CA LEU A 194 -6.17 -15.62 -1.93
C LEU A 194 -6.30 -16.56 -0.70
N SER A 195 -5.46 -17.61 -0.64
CA SER A 195 -5.47 -18.62 0.43
C SER A 195 -4.06 -18.82 0.96
N GLU A 196 -3.92 -18.90 2.28
CA GLU A 196 -2.63 -19.20 2.91
C GLU A 196 -2.30 -20.69 2.93
N ARG A 197 -3.29 -21.57 2.75
CA ARG A 197 -3.19 -23.00 3.05
C ARG A 197 -2.98 -23.92 1.86
N GLN A 198 -3.12 -23.43 0.66
CA GLN A 198 -3.02 -24.28 -0.54
C GLN A 198 -1.85 -23.84 -1.43
N HIS A 199 -1.17 -24.82 -2.03
CA HIS A 199 -0.39 -24.54 -3.22
C HIS A 199 -1.33 -23.93 -4.25
N ALA A 200 -1.07 -22.70 -4.62
CA ALA A 200 -1.84 -22.04 -5.65
C ALA A 200 -1.66 -22.82 -6.96
N SER A 201 -2.68 -23.51 -7.39
CA SER A 201 -2.76 -23.83 -8.81
C SER A 201 -2.97 -22.51 -9.53
N LEU A 202 -2.07 -22.15 -10.43
CA LEU A 202 -2.23 -20.99 -11.28
C LEU A 202 -3.47 -21.19 -12.14
N GLU A 203 -4.52 -20.40 -11.82
CA GLU A 203 -5.76 -20.45 -12.55
C GLU A 203 -5.75 -19.48 -13.73
N ASP A 204 -6.56 -19.77 -14.75
CA ASP A 204 -6.71 -18.88 -15.90
C ASP A 204 -7.28 -17.51 -15.49
N ILE A 205 -6.59 -16.44 -15.86
CA ILE A 205 -7.09 -15.08 -15.69
C ILE A 205 -7.85 -14.68 -16.95
N ARG A 206 -9.13 -14.36 -16.80
CA ARG A 206 -10.01 -13.92 -17.88
C ARG A 206 -10.36 -12.44 -17.70
N LEU A 207 -9.85 -11.62 -18.61
CA LEU A 207 -10.16 -10.20 -18.65
C LEU A 207 -11.38 -9.98 -19.55
N GLY A 208 -12.53 -9.73 -18.93
CA GLY A 208 -13.76 -9.34 -19.62
C GLY A 208 -13.87 -7.81 -19.76
N ALA A 209 -14.91 -7.35 -20.44
CA ALA A 209 -15.20 -5.91 -20.55
C ALA A 209 -15.66 -5.32 -19.20
N ASP A 210 -16.41 -6.10 -18.44
CA ASP A 210 -17.08 -5.62 -17.23
C ASP A 210 -16.49 -6.21 -15.94
N LEU A 211 -15.72 -7.29 -16.04
CA LEU A 211 -15.17 -7.97 -14.85
C LEU A 211 -13.90 -8.78 -15.18
N VAL A 212 -13.08 -8.96 -14.16
CA VAL A 212 -11.93 -9.86 -14.17
C VAL A 212 -12.29 -11.14 -13.41
N ARG A 213 -11.95 -12.30 -13.98
CA ARG A 213 -12.10 -13.60 -13.31
C ARG A 213 -10.74 -14.26 -13.17
N VAL A 214 -10.50 -14.85 -11.99
CA VAL A 214 -9.36 -15.72 -11.71
C VAL A 214 -9.93 -17.08 -11.33
N GLY A 215 -9.85 -18.04 -12.23
CA GLY A 215 -10.56 -19.29 -12.10
C GLY A 215 -12.09 -19.06 -12.00
N ASP A 216 -12.69 -19.56 -10.93
CA ASP A 216 -14.12 -19.38 -10.63
C ASP A 216 -14.41 -18.11 -9.82
N GLN A 217 -13.39 -17.40 -9.36
CA GLN A 217 -13.55 -16.19 -8.55
C GLN A 217 -13.68 -14.94 -9.41
N MET A 218 -14.47 -13.99 -8.95
CA MET A 218 -14.64 -12.69 -9.57
C MET A 218 -13.85 -11.65 -8.77
N LEU A 219 -12.96 -10.93 -9.46
CA LEU A 219 -12.18 -9.85 -8.90
C LEU A 219 -12.86 -8.52 -9.23
N CYS A 220 -13.20 -7.75 -8.20
CA CYS A 220 -13.67 -6.37 -8.31
C CYS A 220 -12.56 -5.42 -7.86
N LEU A 221 -12.34 -4.35 -8.60
CA LEU A 221 -11.38 -3.31 -8.25
C LEU A 221 -12.11 -1.99 -8.04
N HIS A 222 -11.93 -1.42 -6.85
CA HIS A 222 -12.44 -0.11 -6.49
C HIS A 222 -11.28 0.81 -6.15
N THR A 223 -11.27 2.01 -6.71
CA THR A 223 -10.20 2.99 -6.51
C THR A 223 -10.77 4.38 -6.27
N LEU A 224 -10.12 5.14 -5.41
CA LEU A 224 -10.36 6.58 -5.28
C LEU A 224 -9.64 7.27 -6.44
N SER A 225 -10.39 7.70 -7.44
CA SER A 225 -9.86 8.25 -8.69
C SER A 225 -10.13 9.74 -8.86
N ASP A 226 -11.10 10.29 -8.16
CA ASP A 226 -11.46 11.69 -8.23
C ASP A 226 -11.12 12.44 -6.94
N THR A 227 -10.66 13.67 -7.07
CA THR A 227 -10.42 14.56 -5.92
C THR A 227 -11.71 14.95 -5.20
N ASP A 228 -12.84 14.92 -5.90
CA ASP A 228 -14.15 15.22 -5.32
C ASP A 228 -14.64 14.11 -4.36
N ASP A 229 -14.08 12.90 -4.47
CA ASP A 229 -14.32 11.79 -3.55
C ASP A 229 -13.55 11.93 -2.22
N LEU A 230 -12.59 12.86 -2.16
CA LEU A 230 -11.79 13.09 -0.97
C LEU A 230 -12.44 14.14 -0.06
N PRO A 231 -12.27 14.03 1.26
CA PRO A 231 -12.73 15.07 2.17
C PRO A 231 -11.94 16.36 1.97
N THR A 232 -12.58 17.50 2.19
CA THR A 232 -11.97 18.83 2.05
C THR A 232 -10.85 19.08 3.07
N SER A 233 -10.90 18.37 4.20
CA SER A 233 -9.85 18.40 5.23
C SER A 233 -9.67 16.98 5.79
N VAL A 234 -8.43 16.64 6.09
CA VAL A 234 -8.06 15.34 6.66
C VAL A 234 -7.51 15.56 8.06
N HIS A 235 -8.15 14.94 9.03
CA HIS A 235 -7.62 14.88 10.39
C HIS A 235 -6.71 13.65 10.51
N THR A 236 -5.69 13.73 11.36
CA THR A 236 -4.76 12.61 11.61
C THR A 236 -5.48 11.40 12.15
N ASP A 237 -6.50 11.63 12.99
CA ASP A 237 -7.38 10.63 13.54
C ASP A 237 -8.77 11.21 13.84
N ALA A 238 -9.76 10.34 13.84
CA ALA A 238 -11.10 10.67 14.31
C ALA A 238 -11.64 9.50 15.13
N ARG A 239 -12.28 9.81 16.26
CA ARG A 239 -13.00 8.82 17.02
C ARG A 239 -14.16 8.27 16.19
N TYR A 240 -14.21 6.96 16.04
CA TYR A 240 -15.28 6.30 15.29
C TYR A 240 -16.34 5.76 16.26
N GLU A 241 -17.45 6.48 16.40
CA GLU A 241 -18.47 6.24 17.42
C GLU A 241 -19.11 4.84 17.35
N ARG A 242 -19.22 4.25 16.16
CA ARG A 242 -19.84 2.92 15.99
C ARG A 242 -19.02 1.78 16.59
N LEU A 243 -17.71 1.93 16.69
CA LEU A 243 -16.79 0.93 17.23
C LEU A 243 -16.20 1.37 18.57
N SER A 244 -16.40 2.63 18.98
CA SER A 244 -15.94 3.14 20.27
C SER A 244 -16.92 2.80 21.40
N THR A 245 -16.40 2.60 22.59
CA THR A 245 -17.17 2.38 23.83
C THR A 245 -16.78 3.43 24.86
N ASP A 246 -17.46 3.41 26.03
CA ASP A 246 -17.10 4.30 27.14
C ASP A 246 -15.70 4.00 27.75
N ARG A 247 -15.12 2.86 27.39
CA ARG A 247 -13.84 2.37 27.94
C ARG A 247 -12.74 2.22 26.89
N SER A 248 -13.07 2.33 25.61
CA SER A 248 -12.15 2.06 24.52
C SER A 248 -12.50 2.94 23.32
N ASP A 249 -11.57 3.75 22.87
CA ASP A 249 -11.69 4.60 21.70
C ASP A 249 -11.14 3.88 20.46
N CYS A 250 -12.01 3.67 19.48
CA CYS A 250 -11.58 3.26 18.16
C CYS A 250 -11.32 4.51 17.31
N ARG A 251 -10.06 4.76 16.94
CA ARG A 251 -9.66 5.90 16.13
C ARG A 251 -9.36 5.45 14.72
N LEU A 252 -9.92 6.12 13.74
CA LEU A 252 -9.74 5.80 12.32
C LEU A 252 -9.34 7.05 11.53
N SER A 253 -8.41 6.89 10.60
CA SER A 253 -8.16 7.90 9.57
C SER A 253 -9.25 7.86 8.51
N PHE A 254 -9.32 8.87 7.64
CA PHE A 254 -10.35 8.96 6.59
C PHE A 254 -10.35 7.78 5.61
N ALA A 255 -9.19 7.18 5.36
CA ALA A 255 -9.04 6.07 4.44
C ALA A 255 -9.24 4.68 5.09
N ALA A 256 -9.17 4.57 6.42
CA ALA A 256 -9.31 3.31 7.14
C ALA A 256 -10.67 2.61 6.94
N PRO A 257 -11.81 3.30 6.90
CA PRO A 257 -13.11 2.66 6.70
C PRO A 257 -13.23 1.87 5.41
N VAL A 258 -12.53 2.28 4.35
CA VAL A 258 -12.55 1.61 3.04
C VAL A 258 -12.08 0.17 3.14
N GLY A 259 -11.05 -0.11 3.96
CA GLY A 259 -10.56 -1.47 4.19
C GLY A 259 -11.26 -2.19 5.35
N LEU A 260 -11.45 -1.52 6.50
CA LEU A 260 -11.89 -2.16 7.73
C LEU A 260 -13.38 -2.55 7.78
N LEU A 261 -14.24 -1.90 6.98
CA LEU A 261 -15.69 -2.11 7.04
C LEU A 261 -16.23 -3.12 6.02
N LEU A 262 -15.39 -3.71 5.21
CA LEU A 262 -15.79 -4.76 4.27
C LEU A 262 -15.86 -6.12 4.96
N SER A 263 -16.90 -6.90 4.65
CA SER A 263 -17.14 -8.23 5.23
C SER A 263 -16.81 -9.39 4.29
N CYS A 264 -16.12 -9.13 3.20
CA CYS A 264 -15.70 -10.12 2.21
C CYS A 264 -14.17 -10.21 2.14
N ASN A 265 -13.65 -11.22 1.45
CA ASN A 265 -12.23 -11.29 1.12
C ASN A 265 -11.83 -10.08 0.29
N HIS A 266 -10.81 -9.37 0.72
CA HIS A 266 -10.30 -8.19 0.00
C HIS A 266 -8.87 -7.89 0.35
N ILE A 267 -8.22 -7.12 -0.52
CA ILE A 267 -6.89 -6.56 -0.31
C ILE A 267 -7.01 -5.05 -0.41
N TYR A 268 -6.70 -4.36 0.68
CA TYR A 268 -6.68 -2.91 0.72
C TYR A 268 -5.25 -2.41 0.49
N ASN A 269 -5.07 -1.60 -0.53
CA ASN A 269 -3.77 -1.06 -0.93
C ASN A 269 -3.69 0.44 -0.67
N GLN A 270 -2.60 0.86 -0.05
CA GLN A 270 -2.26 2.25 0.21
C GLN A 270 -0.88 2.53 -0.38
N TYR A 271 -0.83 3.42 -1.35
CA TYR A 271 0.41 3.84 -2.01
C TYR A 271 0.76 5.26 -1.62
N LEU A 272 2.02 5.48 -1.25
CA LEU A 272 2.60 6.80 -1.05
C LEU A 272 3.79 6.93 -2.02
N PHE A 273 3.66 7.84 -2.97
CA PHE A 273 4.73 8.15 -3.93
C PHE A 273 5.50 9.35 -3.42
N ILE A 274 6.78 9.16 -3.09
CA ILE A 274 7.67 10.23 -2.64
C ILE A 274 8.18 10.95 -3.87
N GLU A 275 7.71 12.18 -4.06
CA GLU A 275 8.07 13.01 -5.21
C GLU A 275 9.29 13.88 -4.90
N ASP A 276 9.86 14.48 -5.94
CA ASP A 276 10.89 15.48 -5.83
C ASP A 276 10.30 16.79 -5.31
N SER A 277 10.46 17.04 -4.01
CA SER A 277 9.85 18.19 -3.34
C SER A 277 10.34 19.51 -3.90
N ASP A 278 11.63 19.63 -4.23
CA ASP A 278 12.21 20.87 -4.77
C ASP A 278 11.63 21.17 -6.16
N ALA A 279 11.57 20.15 -7.03
CA ALA A 279 10.98 20.30 -8.36
C ALA A 279 9.47 20.64 -8.29
N ASN A 280 8.76 20.11 -7.30
CA ASN A 280 7.35 20.45 -7.09
C ASN A 280 7.17 21.89 -6.57
N LEU A 281 8.00 22.31 -5.62
CA LEU A 281 7.97 23.70 -5.12
C LEU A 281 8.25 24.69 -6.26
N GLU A 282 9.26 24.46 -7.09
CA GLU A 282 9.53 25.30 -8.29
C GLU A 282 8.30 25.35 -9.23
N ARG A 283 7.62 24.21 -9.41
CA ARG A 283 6.40 24.16 -10.24
C ARG A 283 5.29 24.99 -9.63
N PHE A 284 5.06 24.90 -8.31
CA PHE A 284 4.04 25.69 -7.62
C PHE A 284 4.38 27.18 -7.59
N GLU A 285 5.65 27.56 -7.41
CA GLU A 285 6.08 28.94 -7.53
C GLU A 285 5.82 29.53 -8.93
N LYS A 286 6.10 28.73 -9.98
CA LYS A 286 5.77 29.13 -11.35
C LYS A 286 4.27 29.27 -11.55
N GLN A 287 3.48 28.37 -10.97
CA GLN A 287 2.03 28.43 -11.02
C GLN A 287 1.51 29.64 -10.27
N ALA A 288 2.04 29.96 -9.08
CA ALA A 288 1.69 31.15 -8.32
C ALA A 288 1.94 32.44 -9.13
N ARG A 289 3.11 32.55 -9.77
CA ARG A 289 3.41 33.69 -10.67
C ARG A 289 2.43 33.80 -11.82
N ASN A 290 2.01 32.69 -12.42
CA ASN A 290 1.00 32.68 -13.49
C ASN A 290 -0.36 33.11 -12.96
N MET A 291 -0.81 32.59 -11.80
CA MET A 291 -2.07 32.95 -11.18
C MET A 291 -2.10 34.41 -10.75
N HIS A 292 -1.00 34.94 -10.24
CA HIS A 292 -0.86 36.37 -9.91
C HIS A 292 -1.13 37.26 -11.12
N SER A 293 -0.60 36.91 -12.28
CA SER A 293 -0.85 37.67 -13.51
C SER A 293 -2.30 37.59 -13.97
N LEU A 294 -3.01 36.51 -13.64
CA LEU A 294 -4.39 36.22 -14.01
C LEU A 294 -5.41 36.62 -12.91
N ALA A 295 -4.97 36.93 -11.69
CA ALA A 295 -5.82 37.23 -10.53
C ALA A 295 -6.75 38.43 -10.78
N ARG A 296 -6.26 39.44 -11.53
CA ARG A 296 -7.05 40.62 -11.91
C ARG A 296 -8.24 40.33 -12.83
N TYR A 297 -8.26 39.15 -13.48
CA TYR A 297 -9.32 38.79 -14.44
C TYR A 297 -10.41 37.91 -13.83
N SER A 298 -10.12 37.22 -12.70
CA SER A 298 -11.05 36.29 -12.06
C SER A 298 -10.78 36.17 -10.57
N ARG A 299 -11.84 36.25 -9.76
CA ARG A 299 -11.79 36.04 -8.32
C ARG A 299 -11.30 34.58 -7.99
N SER A 300 -11.67 33.62 -8.83
CA SER A 300 -11.19 32.24 -8.66
C SER A 300 -9.67 32.14 -8.78
N ASN A 301 -9.06 32.88 -9.71
CA ASN A 301 -7.60 32.90 -9.86
C ASN A 301 -6.91 33.55 -8.66
N GLN A 302 -7.55 34.58 -8.06
CA GLN A 302 -7.05 35.21 -6.85
C GLN A 302 -7.08 34.25 -5.66
N ILE A 303 -8.18 33.52 -5.46
CA ILE A 303 -8.28 32.51 -4.39
C ILE A 303 -7.26 31.40 -4.59
N ASN A 304 -7.08 30.91 -5.82
CA ASN A 304 -6.08 29.88 -6.12
C ASN A 304 -4.66 30.39 -5.88
N GLU A 305 -4.35 31.65 -6.18
CA GLU A 305 -3.06 32.26 -5.86
C GLU A 305 -2.83 32.30 -4.35
N GLU A 306 -3.81 32.73 -3.56
CA GLU A 306 -3.72 32.81 -2.10
C GLU A 306 -3.45 31.43 -1.50
N TRP A 307 -4.15 30.38 -1.94
CA TRP A 307 -3.92 29.01 -1.48
C TRP A 307 -2.54 28.47 -1.85
N ILE A 308 -2.06 28.75 -3.07
CA ILE A 308 -0.71 28.31 -3.47
C ILE A 308 0.35 29.04 -2.64
N GLN A 309 0.19 30.33 -2.37
CA GLN A 309 1.12 31.11 -1.54
C GLN A 309 1.13 30.60 -0.08
N GLU A 310 -0.03 30.30 0.48
CA GLU A 310 -0.14 29.72 1.82
C GLU A 310 0.59 28.37 1.88
N TYR A 311 0.35 27.48 0.90
CA TYR A 311 1.06 26.20 0.80
C TYR A 311 2.57 26.39 0.69
N LEU A 312 3.06 27.28 -0.18
CA LEU A 312 4.49 27.54 -0.35
C LEU A 312 5.13 28.05 0.94
N ASN A 313 4.46 28.98 1.64
CA ASN A 313 4.95 29.48 2.92
C ASN A 313 5.06 28.35 3.97
N LEU A 314 4.06 27.50 4.04
CA LEU A 314 4.04 26.36 4.95
C LEU A 314 5.13 25.34 4.58
N ALA A 315 5.26 25.01 3.29
CA ALA A 315 6.24 24.06 2.79
C ALA A 315 7.68 24.51 3.07
N HIS A 316 8.00 25.80 2.82
CA HIS A 316 9.32 26.35 3.11
C HIS A 316 9.61 26.45 4.61
N SER A 317 8.62 26.84 5.42
CA SER A 317 8.84 27.02 6.87
C SER A 317 8.99 25.70 7.62
N GLN A 318 8.30 24.65 7.18
CA GLN A 318 8.26 23.34 7.86
C GLN A 318 9.06 22.25 7.15
N GLY A 319 9.63 22.51 5.98
CA GLY A 319 10.36 21.52 5.19
C GLY A 319 9.47 20.32 4.83
N LEU A 320 8.29 20.59 4.26
CA LEU A 320 7.34 19.55 3.90
C LEU A 320 7.86 18.70 2.74
N THR A 321 7.63 17.40 2.83
CA THR A 321 7.91 16.46 1.74
C THR A 321 6.68 16.33 0.84
N SER A 322 6.89 16.43 -0.47
CA SER A 322 5.82 16.25 -1.45
C SER A 322 5.50 14.77 -1.63
N ILE A 323 4.27 14.38 -1.32
CA ILE A 323 3.79 13.00 -1.41
C ILE A 323 2.49 13.00 -2.23
N ARG A 324 2.40 12.01 -3.13
CA ARG A 324 1.14 11.66 -3.79
C ARG A 324 0.63 10.35 -3.22
N ALA A 325 -0.63 10.32 -2.79
CA ALA A 325 -1.27 9.13 -2.26
C ALA A 325 -2.24 8.51 -3.27
N HIS A 326 -2.40 7.19 -3.22
CA HIS A 326 -3.40 6.44 -3.97
C HIS A 326 -3.92 5.27 -3.13
N PHE A 327 -5.23 5.03 -3.19
CA PHE A 327 -5.91 4.01 -2.42
C PHE A 327 -6.80 3.17 -3.34
N ASN A 328 -6.75 1.85 -3.16
CA ASN A 328 -7.66 0.93 -3.85
C ASN A 328 -7.94 -0.33 -3.02
N VAL A 329 -9.04 -0.96 -3.34
CA VAL A 329 -9.46 -2.25 -2.78
C VAL A 329 -9.74 -3.21 -3.92
#